data_dee5e724004cba8141c5c6d580afc7eb
#
_entry.id   dee5e724004cba8141c5c6d580afc7eb
#
_cell.length_a   1.000
_cell.length_b   1.000
_cell.length_c   1.000
_cell.angle_alpha   90.00
_cell.angle_beta   90.00
_cell.angle_gamma   90.00
#
_symmetry.space_group_name_H-M   'P 1'
#
loop_
_entity.id
_entity.type
_entity.pdbx_description
1 polymer ?
#
loop_
_entity_poly.entity_id
_entity_poly.type
_entity_poly.pdbx_seq_one_letter_code
_entity_poly.pdbx_strand_id
1 'polypeptide(L)'
;MTLLGCLISVGLGIAVIAPVMQSSLKLVIKQTQLEKSWPVEQDAIRVLELMARAIRMAGYRKISSLTDYRQRTTKIDYIGLEHRSGWNHSDLLWVKQESADSAEGDCLGNRVEQANHGKTQSRTKKGLRHQGFFVQKAVGEGTGSLMCTTLDRQGRLQNTSLMNHVDSLHFKWVEHKAVQGQLPSTTRSGVQIMLRTTLMEREFSRFVALRNAP
;
A
#
# COMPACT_ATOMS: atom_id res chain seq x y z
N MET A 1 36.14 57.09 23.55
CA MET A 1 35.22 56.39 22.63
C MET A 1 34.12 57.37 22.26
N THR A 2 33.97 57.67 20.99
CA THR A 2 32.95 58.61 20.52
C THR A 2 31.59 57.92 20.37
N LEU A 3 30.54 58.59 20.77
CA LEU A 3 29.14 58.05 20.68
C LEU A 3 28.78 57.61 19.27
N LEU A 4 29.36 58.25 18.26
CA LEU A 4 29.25 57.89 16.85
C LEU A 4 29.85 56.51 16.55
N GLY A 5 30.99 56.17 17.12
CA GLY A 5 31.62 54.85 16.92
C GLY A 5 30.77 53.70 17.51
N CYS A 6 30.13 53.96 18.63
CA CYS A 6 29.20 52.98 19.24
C CYS A 6 27.97 52.71 18.36
N LEU A 7 27.39 53.75 17.77
CA LEU A 7 26.24 53.62 16.87
C LEU A 7 26.57 52.86 15.59
N ILE A 8 27.77 53.13 15.01
CA ILE A 8 28.21 52.43 13.80
C ILE A 8 28.47 50.93 14.08
N SER A 9 29.09 50.60 15.21
CA SER A 9 29.36 49.20 15.58
C SER A 9 28.06 48.40 15.84
N VAL A 10 27.07 49.02 16.51
CA VAL A 10 25.75 48.37 16.71
C VAL A 10 25.02 48.20 15.39
N GLY A 11 25.05 49.19 14.51
CA GLY A 11 24.42 49.11 13.19
C GLY A 11 25.02 47.99 12.32
N LEU A 12 26.34 47.89 12.30
CA LEU A 12 27.06 46.80 11.61
C LEU A 12 26.75 45.44 12.24
N GLY A 13 26.68 45.32 13.55
CA GLY A 13 26.31 44.10 14.26
C GLY A 13 24.92 43.59 13.85
N ILE A 14 23.93 44.50 13.85
CA ILE A 14 22.57 44.13 13.42
C ILE A 14 22.52 43.75 11.96
N ALA A 15 23.24 44.41 11.07
CA ALA A 15 23.30 44.14 9.65
C ALA A 15 23.86 42.73 9.34
N VAL A 16 24.75 42.22 10.19
CA VAL A 16 25.29 40.87 10.06
C VAL A 16 24.39 39.82 10.72
N ILE A 17 23.84 40.11 11.88
CA ILE A 17 22.99 39.16 12.64
C ILE A 17 21.63 38.91 11.96
N ALA A 18 21.00 39.96 11.41
CA ALA A 18 19.67 39.82 10.81
C ALA A 18 19.55 38.78 9.70
N PRO A 19 20.43 38.73 8.69
CA PRO A 19 20.35 37.69 7.65
C PRO A 19 20.68 36.30 8.18
N VAL A 20 21.52 36.16 9.19
CA VAL A 20 21.82 34.86 9.82
C VAL A 20 20.59 34.32 10.54
N MET A 21 19.87 35.16 11.30
CA MET A 21 18.63 34.77 11.96
C MET A 21 17.54 34.37 10.94
N GLN A 22 17.38 35.14 9.86
CA GLN A 22 16.39 34.81 8.82
C GLN A 22 16.71 33.46 8.13
N SER A 23 17.96 33.19 7.84
CA SER A 23 18.35 31.91 7.24
C SER A 23 18.15 30.73 8.21
N SER A 24 18.45 30.91 9.48
CA SER A 24 18.23 29.91 10.52
C SER A 24 16.74 29.58 10.67
N LEU A 25 15.87 30.58 10.70
CA LEU A 25 14.42 30.37 10.76
C LEU A 25 13.90 29.59 9.55
N LYS A 26 14.36 29.92 8.33
CA LYS A 26 13.99 29.17 7.11
C LYS A 26 14.44 27.72 7.17
N LEU A 27 15.61 27.43 7.72
CA LEU A 27 16.12 26.08 7.90
C LEU A 27 15.25 25.28 8.88
N VAL A 28 14.90 25.87 10.02
CA VAL A 28 14.04 25.22 11.03
C VAL A 28 12.65 24.90 10.45
N ILE A 29 12.06 25.85 9.72
CA ILE A 29 10.76 25.62 9.07
C ILE A 29 10.87 24.46 8.05
N LYS A 30 11.92 24.45 7.23
CA LYS A 30 12.15 23.39 6.24
C LYS A 30 12.39 22.04 6.91
N GLN A 31 13.14 22.01 8.01
CA GLN A 31 13.39 20.80 8.78
C GLN A 31 12.10 20.23 9.37
N THR A 32 11.25 21.06 9.99
CA THR A 32 9.96 20.60 10.53
C THR A 32 9.00 20.10 9.45
N GLN A 33 9.04 20.68 8.26
CA GLN A 33 8.28 20.17 7.12
C GLN A 33 8.79 18.78 6.68
N LEU A 34 10.11 18.60 6.60
CA LEU A 34 10.72 17.31 6.25
C LEU A 34 10.41 16.24 7.32
N GLU A 35 10.49 16.59 8.60
CA GLU A 35 10.17 15.67 9.70
C GLU A 35 8.72 15.17 9.64
N LYS A 36 7.79 16.00 9.18
CA LYS A 36 6.37 15.61 9.01
C LYS A 36 6.14 14.78 7.74
N SER A 37 6.87 15.06 6.66
CA SER A 37 6.67 14.38 5.38
C SER A 37 7.37 13.02 5.30
N TRP A 38 8.52 12.87 5.94
CA TRP A 38 9.32 11.66 5.90
C TRP A 38 8.57 10.37 6.35
N PRO A 39 7.89 10.34 7.52
CA PRO A 39 7.16 9.15 7.93
C PRO A 39 6.05 8.77 6.94
N VAL A 40 5.37 9.76 6.37
CA VAL A 40 4.32 9.50 5.36
C VAL A 40 4.89 8.86 4.09
N GLU A 41 6.06 9.29 3.64
CA GLU A 41 6.74 8.70 2.49
C GLU A 41 7.18 7.25 2.78
N GLN A 42 7.74 7.00 3.96
CA GLN A 42 8.12 5.66 4.38
C GLN A 42 6.92 4.72 4.49
N ASP A 43 5.82 5.19 5.07
CA ASP A 43 4.59 4.42 5.17
C ASP A 43 4.00 4.12 3.78
N ALA A 44 4.01 5.09 2.87
CA ALA A 44 3.56 4.90 1.50
C ALA A 44 4.38 3.81 0.77
N ILE A 45 5.71 3.86 0.87
CA ILE A 45 6.60 2.86 0.26
C ILE A 45 6.34 1.48 0.87
N ARG A 46 6.23 1.38 2.20
CA ARG A 46 5.97 0.13 2.91
C ARG A 46 4.65 -0.49 2.49
N VAL A 47 3.60 0.31 2.39
CA VAL A 47 2.27 -0.16 2.02
C VAL A 47 2.22 -0.59 0.55
N LEU A 48 2.86 0.16 -0.35
CA LEU A 48 3.01 -0.24 -1.75
C LEU A 48 3.76 -1.57 -1.89
N GLU A 49 4.80 -1.82 -1.08
CA GLU A 49 5.51 -3.10 -1.08
C GLU A 49 4.62 -4.24 -0.58
N LEU A 50 3.83 -4.00 0.47
CA LEU A 50 2.90 -4.97 1.02
C LEU A 50 1.82 -5.35 -0.01
N MET A 51 1.21 -4.36 -0.68
CA MET A 51 0.24 -4.61 -1.77
C MET A 51 0.90 -5.32 -2.96
N ALA A 52 2.11 -4.90 -3.34
CA ALA A 52 2.86 -5.53 -4.43
C ALA A 52 3.17 -7.00 -4.13
N ARG A 53 3.51 -7.34 -2.89
CA ARG A 53 3.72 -8.72 -2.46
C ARG A 53 2.42 -9.52 -2.55
N ALA A 54 1.30 -8.97 -2.07
CA ALA A 54 0.00 -9.62 -2.15
C ALA A 54 -0.41 -9.91 -3.61
N ILE A 55 -0.23 -8.92 -4.52
CA ILE A 55 -0.53 -9.07 -5.94
C ILE A 55 0.36 -10.14 -6.60
N ARG A 56 1.68 -10.16 -6.31
CA ARG A 56 2.58 -11.19 -6.86
C ARG A 56 2.23 -12.61 -6.42
N MET A 57 1.71 -12.73 -5.19
CA MET A 57 1.32 -14.01 -4.60
C MET A 57 -0.11 -14.42 -4.98
N ALA A 58 -0.89 -13.51 -5.58
CA ALA A 58 -2.25 -13.83 -6.03
C ALA A 58 -2.26 -15.05 -6.96
N GLY A 59 -3.18 -15.97 -6.73
CA GLY A 59 -3.26 -17.23 -7.48
C GLY A 59 -2.23 -18.28 -7.09
N TYR A 60 -1.31 -17.98 -6.16
CA TYR A 60 -0.39 -19.01 -5.69
C TYR A 60 -1.15 -20.14 -5.00
N ARG A 61 -0.78 -21.37 -5.38
CA ARG A 61 -1.29 -22.62 -4.78
C ARG A 61 -0.15 -23.60 -4.54
N LYS A 62 -0.17 -24.25 -3.39
CA LYS A 62 0.75 -25.33 -3.08
C LYS A 62 0.23 -26.61 -3.74
N ILE A 63 0.97 -27.12 -4.72
CA ILE A 63 0.64 -28.38 -5.42
C ILE A 63 1.33 -29.51 -4.64
N SER A 64 0.52 -30.35 -4.00
CA SER A 64 1.02 -31.50 -3.23
C SER A 64 1.02 -32.79 -4.03
N SER A 65 0.17 -32.89 -5.09
CA SER A 65 0.12 -34.05 -5.97
C SER A 65 -0.45 -33.70 -7.36
N LEU A 66 -0.18 -34.53 -8.37
CA LEU A 66 -0.73 -34.38 -9.74
C LEU A 66 -2.27 -34.51 -9.77
N THR A 67 -2.84 -35.30 -8.88
CA THR A 67 -4.30 -35.46 -8.73
C THR A 67 -4.93 -34.20 -8.21
N ASP A 68 -4.25 -33.50 -7.30
CA ASP A 68 -4.68 -32.24 -6.70
C ASP A 68 -4.71 -31.11 -7.76
N TYR A 69 -3.76 -31.13 -8.69
CA TYR A 69 -3.72 -30.19 -9.82
C TYR A 69 -4.94 -30.31 -10.74
N ARG A 70 -5.36 -31.55 -11.09
CA ARG A 70 -6.52 -31.77 -11.95
C ARG A 70 -7.87 -31.39 -11.33
N GLN A 71 -8.02 -31.54 -10.03
CA GLN A 71 -9.26 -31.18 -9.31
C GLN A 71 -9.41 -29.67 -9.08
N ARG A 72 -8.31 -28.91 -9.14
CA ARG A 72 -8.28 -27.48 -8.82
C ARG A 72 -8.44 -26.55 -10.01
N THR A 73 -8.71 -27.08 -11.21
CA THR A 73 -8.90 -26.31 -12.45
C THR A 73 -10.22 -25.52 -12.52
N THR A 74 -10.93 -25.35 -11.42
CA THR A 74 -12.09 -24.45 -11.38
C THR A 74 -11.61 -23.00 -11.54
N LYS A 75 -12.15 -22.31 -12.52
CA LYS A 75 -11.90 -20.89 -12.79
C LYS A 75 -12.21 -20.07 -11.53
N ILE A 76 -11.18 -19.64 -10.84
CA ILE A 76 -11.29 -18.83 -9.63
C ILE A 76 -10.64 -17.50 -9.93
N ASP A 77 -11.36 -16.42 -9.70
CA ASP A 77 -10.77 -15.08 -9.74
C ASP A 77 -9.89 -14.89 -8.51
N TYR A 78 -8.58 -14.81 -8.74
CA TYR A 78 -7.58 -14.63 -7.68
C TYR A 78 -7.33 -13.18 -7.35
N ILE A 79 -7.64 -12.27 -8.27
CA ILE A 79 -7.55 -10.83 -8.10
C ILE A 79 -8.83 -10.21 -8.61
N GLY A 80 -9.42 -9.30 -7.83
CA GLY A 80 -10.51 -8.46 -8.25
C GLY A 80 -10.24 -7.01 -7.94
N LEU A 81 -10.67 -6.15 -8.82
CA LEU A 81 -10.65 -4.71 -8.68
C LEU A 81 -12.08 -4.21 -8.72
N GLU A 82 -12.47 -3.48 -7.71
CA GLU A 82 -13.75 -2.77 -7.67
C GLU A 82 -13.48 -1.28 -7.70
N HIS A 83 -13.88 -0.65 -8.80
CA HIS A 83 -13.63 0.77 -9.01
C HIS A 83 -14.60 1.61 -8.19
N ARG A 84 -14.09 2.70 -7.60
CA ARG A 84 -14.86 3.70 -6.86
C ARG A 84 -15.69 3.17 -5.70
N SER A 85 -15.27 2.08 -5.08
CA SER A 85 -15.97 1.44 -3.95
C SER A 85 -15.55 2.00 -2.59
N GLY A 86 -14.40 2.68 -2.51
CA GLY A 86 -13.86 3.28 -1.30
C GLY A 86 -14.13 4.78 -1.16
N TRP A 87 -13.61 5.36 -0.07
CA TRP A 87 -13.68 6.79 0.18
C TRP A 87 -12.95 7.59 -0.92
N ASN A 88 -13.48 8.79 -1.24
CA ASN A 88 -12.97 9.68 -2.29
C ASN A 88 -12.78 8.98 -3.64
N HIS A 89 -13.75 8.16 -4.04
CA HIS A 89 -13.74 7.39 -5.30
C HIS A 89 -12.55 6.43 -5.43
N SER A 90 -11.92 6.07 -4.31
CA SER A 90 -10.84 5.09 -4.28
C SER A 90 -11.33 3.71 -4.69
N ASP A 91 -10.44 2.94 -5.28
CA ASP A 91 -10.72 1.58 -5.69
C ASP A 91 -10.47 0.59 -4.53
N LEU A 92 -11.07 -0.58 -4.62
CA LEU A 92 -10.81 -1.72 -3.75
C LEU A 92 -10.10 -2.79 -4.56
N LEU A 93 -9.00 -3.29 -4.01
CA LEU A 93 -8.29 -4.47 -4.51
C LEU A 93 -8.53 -5.63 -3.54
N TRP A 94 -8.90 -6.80 -4.06
CA TRP A 94 -8.85 -8.02 -3.28
C TRP A 94 -8.01 -9.09 -4.00
N VAL A 95 -7.30 -9.88 -3.20
CA VAL A 95 -6.44 -10.96 -3.66
C VAL A 95 -6.72 -12.24 -2.89
N LYS A 96 -6.60 -13.38 -3.58
CA LYS A 96 -6.73 -14.71 -2.99
C LYS A 96 -5.48 -15.51 -3.29
N GLN A 97 -4.93 -16.14 -2.26
CA GLN A 97 -3.73 -16.96 -2.37
C GLN A 97 -3.74 -18.08 -1.33
N GLU A 98 -3.06 -19.16 -1.61
CA GLU A 98 -2.73 -20.17 -0.60
C GLU A 98 -1.47 -19.73 0.15
N SER A 99 -1.33 -20.09 1.43
CA SER A 99 -0.11 -19.80 2.18
C SER A 99 1.03 -20.66 1.67
N ALA A 100 2.14 -20.01 1.31
CA ALA A 100 3.34 -20.73 0.87
C ALA A 100 4.02 -21.44 2.04
N ASP A 101 4.04 -20.78 3.21
CA ASP A 101 4.68 -21.27 4.44
C ASP A 101 3.84 -20.90 5.66
N SER A 102 3.99 -21.67 6.73
CA SER A 102 3.36 -21.39 8.04
C SER A 102 3.87 -20.09 8.68
N ALA A 103 5.06 -19.64 8.29
CA ALA A 103 5.65 -18.39 8.76
C ALA A 103 5.09 -17.14 8.06
N GLU A 104 4.40 -17.29 6.92
CA GLU A 104 3.88 -16.18 6.14
C GLU A 104 2.64 -15.57 6.81
N GLY A 105 2.79 -14.30 7.28
CA GLY A 105 1.70 -13.52 7.86
C GLY A 105 0.81 -12.87 6.78
N ASP A 106 -0.42 -12.59 7.15
CA ASP A 106 -1.30 -11.68 6.41
C ASP A 106 -0.94 -10.22 6.72
N CYS A 107 -1.72 -9.26 6.18
CA CYS A 107 -1.50 -7.84 6.45
C CYS A 107 -1.73 -7.43 7.93
N LEU A 108 -2.37 -8.28 8.71
CA LEU A 108 -2.54 -8.12 10.16
C LEU A 108 -1.41 -8.79 10.96
N GLY A 109 -0.46 -9.46 10.28
CA GLY A 109 0.59 -10.25 10.92
C GLY A 109 0.10 -11.60 11.46
N ASN A 110 -1.15 -12.00 11.18
CA ASN A 110 -1.64 -13.31 11.57
C ASN A 110 -0.95 -14.39 10.73
N ARG A 111 -0.28 -15.32 11.38
CA ARG A 111 0.29 -16.50 10.72
C ARG A 111 -0.81 -17.51 10.44
N VAL A 112 -0.76 -18.11 9.27
CA VAL A 112 -1.61 -19.26 8.97
C VAL A 112 -0.98 -20.48 9.65
N GLU A 113 -1.47 -20.83 10.81
CA GLU A 113 -1.18 -22.13 11.39
C GLU A 113 -1.71 -23.19 10.43
N GLN A 114 -0.87 -24.15 10.06
CA GLN A 114 -1.33 -25.35 9.38
C GLN A 114 -2.50 -25.93 10.17
N ALA A 115 -3.64 -26.07 9.52
CA ALA A 115 -4.79 -26.70 10.14
C ALA A 115 -4.38 -28.10 10.58
N ASN A 116 -4.11 -28.26 11.87
CA ASN A 116 -4.02 -29.57 12.48
C ASN A 116 -5.35 -30.25 12.22
N HIS A 117 -5.28 -31.36 11.52
CA HIS A 117 -6.41 -32.18 11.12
C HIS A 117 -7.50 -32.22 12.20
N GLY A 118 -8.62 -31.61 11.97
CA GLY A 118 -9.88 -31.96 12.58
C GLY A 118 -10.70 -30.88 13.27
N LYS A 119 -10.23 -29.64 13.55
CA LYS A 119 -11.04 -28.69 14.35
C LYS A 119 -10.98 -27.21 13.96
N THR A 120 -10.19 -26.80 13.00
CA THR A 120 -10.21 -25.41 12.50
C THR A 120 -11.01 -25.36 11.22
N GLN A 121 -12.19 -24.78 11.28
CA GLN A 121 -12.88 -24.35 10.06
C GLN A 121 -11.89 -23.52 9.26
N SER A 122 -11.66 -23.92 8.02
CA SER A 122 -10.74 -23.25 7.13
C SER A 122 -11.08 -21.76 7.11
N ARG A 123 -10.15 -20.90 7.47
CA ARG A 123 -10.26 -19.42 7.46
C ARG A 123 -10.72 -18.87 6.12
N THR A 124 -10.85 -19.73 5.13
CA THR A 124 -11.19 -19.34 3.77
C THR A 124 -12.00 -20.44 3.12
N LYS A 125 -13.01 -20.05 2.36
CA LYS A 125 -13.63 -20.97 1.42
C LYS A 125 -12.53 -21.55 0.52
N LYS A 126 -12.34 -22.87 0.50
CA LYS A 126 -11.36 -23.60 -0.32
C LYS A 126 -9.88 -23.42 0.07
N GLY A 127 -9.54 -23.10 1.31
CA GLY A 127 -8.15 -22.99 1.78
C GLY A 127 -7.36 -21.79 1.24
N LEU A 128 -8.03 -20.80 0.63
CA LEU A 128 -7.39 -19.61 0.10
C LEU A 128 -7.46 -18.47 1.12
N ARG A 129 -6.34 -17.82 1.38
CA ARG A 129 -6.28 -16.57 2.13
C ARG A 129 -6.90 -15.46 1.30
N HIS A 130 -7.74 -14.67 1.91
CA HIS A 130 -8.37 -13.51 1.30
C HIS A 130 -7.84 -12.23 1.94
N GLN A 131 -7.32 -11.32 1.14
CA GLN A 131 -6.84 -10.00 1.58
C GLN A 131 -7.46 -8.94 0.68
N GLY A 132 -7.94 -7.86 1.30
CA GLY A 132 -8.48 -6.70 0.60
C GLY A 132 -7.77 -5.43 1.02
N PHE A 133 -7.63 -4.48 0.10
CA PHE A 133 -7.05 -3.15 0.34
C PHE A 133 -8.01 -2.10 -0.18
N PHE A 134 -8.39 -1.16 0.68
CA PHE A 134 -9.35 -0.10 0.35
C PHE A 134 -9.10 1.13 1.22
N VAL A 135 -9.62 2.27 0.81
CA VAL A 135 -9.56 3.51 1.59
C VAL A 135 -10.89 3.74 2.27
N GLN A 136 -10.84 3.97 3.59
CA GLN A 136 -11.97 4.34 4.41
C GLN A 136 -11.79 5.76 4.94
N LYS A 137 -12.87 6.51 5.13
CA LYS A 137 -12.82 7.82 5.77
C LYS A 137 -12.31 7.69 7.21
N ALA A 138 -11.29 8.45 7.57
CA ALA A 138 -10.79 8.50 8.93
C ALA A 138 -11.81 9.22 9.84
N VAL A 139 -11.96 8.72 11.06
CA VAL A 139 -12.89 9.32 12.03
C VAL A 139 -12.29 10.62 12.56
N GLY A 140 -13.04 11.73 12.42
CA GLY A 140 -12.63 13.05 12.93
C GLY A 140 -11.67 13.83 12.02
N GLU A 141 -11.12 13.24 10.98
CA GLU A 141 -10.25 13.90 10.03
C GLU A 141 -10.90 13.91 8.64
N GLY A 142 -10.76 15.00 7.89
CA GLY A 142 -11.24 15.09 6.50
C GLY A 142 -10.41 14.27 5.49
N THR A 143 -9.64 13.29 5.98
CA THR A 143 -8.69 12.48 5.23
C THR A 143 -9.11 11.00 5.22
N GLY A 144 -8.56 10.20 4.30
CA GLY A 144 -8.75 8.76 4.27
C GLY A 144 -7.68 8.00 5.03
N SER A 145 -8.02 6.79 5.47
CA SER A 145 -7.08 5.80 5.97
C SER A 145 -7.09 4.59 5.03
N LEU A 146 -5.92 4.16 4.62
CA LEU A 146 -5.76 2.92 3.87
C LEU A 146 -5.88 1.73 4.82
N MET A 147 -6.87 0.90 4.54
CA MET A 147 -7.22 -0.26 5.34
C MET A 147 -6.79 -1.54 4.63
N CYS A 148 -6.37 -2.51 5.41
CA CYS A 148 -6.31 -3.89 4.96
C CYS A 148 -7.40 -4.70 5.66
N THR A 149 -8.10 -5.52 4.89
CA THR A 149 -9.08 -6.49 5.38
C THR A 149 -8.59 -7.92 5.14
N THR A 150 -8.79 -8.75 6.12
CA THR A 150 -8.53 -10.21 6.03
C THR A 150 -9.49 -10.97 6.91
N LEU A 151 -9.42 -12.30 6.90
CA LEU A 151 -10.25 -13.14 7.75
C LEU A 151 -9.49 -13.52 9.04
N ASP A 152 -10.16 -13.38 10.19
CA ASP A 152 -9.64 -13.85 11.47
C ASP A 152 -9.67 -15.40 11.56
N ARG A 153 -9.23 -15.95 12.70
CA ARG A 153 -9.23 -17.41 12.95
C ARG A 153 -10.62 -18.04 12.88
N GLN A 154 -11.64 -17.26 13.07
CA GLN A 154 -13.06 -17.68 13.06
C GLN A 154 -13.72 -17.44 11.70
N GLY A 155 -12.99 -16.93 10.72
CA GLY A 155 -13.53 -16.62 9.39
C GLY A 155 -14.32 -15.31 9.32
N ARG A 156 -14.22 -14.43 10.33
CA ARG A 156 -14.82 -13.09 10.33
C ARG A 156 -13.89 -12.08 9.68
N LEU A 157 -14.45 -11.11 8.98
CA LEU A 157 -13.70 -10.00 8.41
C LEU A 157 -13.11 -9.14 9.54
N GLN A 158 -11.81 -8.88 9.44
CA GLN A 158 -11.06 -8.03 10.34
C GLN A 158 -10.30 -6.98 9.52
N ASN A 159 -10.42 -5.71 9.91
CA ASN A 159 -9.79 -4.59 9.24
C ASN A 159 -8.69 -4.00 10.13
N THR A 160 -7.60 -3.55 9.51
CA THR A 160 -6.56 -2.77 10.18
C THR A 160 -6.17 -1.59 9.32
N SER A 161 -5.84 -0.47 9.97
CA SER A 161 -5.27 0.69 9.29
C SER A 161 -3.80 0.43 9.00
N LEU A 162 -3.39 0.62 7.76
CA LEU A 162 -1.99 0.51 7.31
C LEU A 162 -1.31 1.87 7.25
N MET A 163 -2.06 2.90 6.85
CA MET A 163 -1.55 4.25 6.67
C MET A 163 -2.71 5.26 6.77
N ASN A 164 -2.45 6.40 7.40
CA ASN A 164 -3.36 7.54 7.44
C ASN A 164 -2.98 8.59 6.39
N HIS A 165 -3.78 9.65 6.29
CA HIS A 165 -3.58 10.79 5.38
C HIS A 165 -3.55 10.38 3.90
N VAL A 166 -4.39 9.43 3.53
CA VAL A 166 -4.57 9.00 2.14
C VAL A 166 -5.67 9.84 1.49
N ASP A 167 -5.38 10.39 0.32
CA ASP A 167 -6.36 11.09 -0.51
C ASP A 167 -7.12 10.11 -1.40
N SER A 168 -6.39 9.29 -2.17
CA SER A 168 -7.01 8.32 -3.05
C SER A 168 -6.09 7.12 -3.33
N LEU A 169 -6.70 6.00 -3.69
CA LEU A 169 -6.03 4.78 -4.10
C LEU A 169 -6.69 4.26 -5.38
N HIS A 170 -5.90 4.10 -6.43
CA HIS A 170 -6.40 3.60 -7.71
C HIS A 170 -5.58 2.43 -8.21
N PHE A 171 -6.25 1.51 -8.90
CA PHE A 171 -5.63 0.36 -9.52
C PHE A 171 -5.98 0.32 -10.99
N LYS A 172 -4.99 0.03 -11.84
CA LYS A 172 -5.17 -0.10 -13.28
C LYS A 172 -4.58 -1.41 -13.77
N TRP A 173 -5.35 -2.18 -14.53
CA TRP A 173 -4.83 -3.32 -15.25
C TRP A 173 -3.86 -2.88 -16.33
N VAL A 174 -2.72 -3.53 -16.38
CA VAL A 174 -1.77 -3.39 -17.50
C VAL A 174 -1.90 -4.63 -18.37
N GLU A 175 -2.31 -4.41 -19.62
CA GLU A 175 -2.54 -5.46 -20.59
C GLU A 175 -1.39 -5.49 -21.60
N HIS A 176 -0.94 -6.67 -21.95
CA HIS A 176 0.00 -6.88 -23.03
C HIS A 176 -0.76 -7.38 -24.25
N LYS A 177 -0.66 -6.64 -25.34
CA LYS A 177 -1.17 -7.11 -26.64
C LYS A 177 -0.08 -7.99 -27.24
N ALA A 178 -0.30 -9.29 -27.31
CA ALA A 178 0.58 -10.17 -28.07
C ALA A 178 0.38 -9.91 -29.57
N VAL A 179 1.41 -9.32 -30.19
CA VAL A 179 1.47 -9.12 -31.63
C VAL A 179 2.17 -10.34 -32.23
N GLN A 180 1.45 -11.42 -32.42
CA GLN A 180 1.86 -12.51 -33.32
C GLN A 180 0.63 -13.22 -33.85
N GLY A 181 0.25 -12.94 -35.11
CA GLY A 181 -0.42 -13.80 -36.10
C GLY A 181 -1.66 -14.61 -35.75
N GLN A 182 -2.11 -14.63 -34.51
CA GLN A 182 -3.32 -15.28 -34.02
C GLN A 182 -4.15 -14.30 -33.23
N LEU A 183 -5.48 -14.50 -33.23
CA LEU A 183 -6.48 -13.65 -32.59
C LEU A 183 -5.94 -12.84 -31.40
N PRO A 184 -6.28 -11.55 -31.30
CA PRO A 184 -5.77 -10.67 -30.24
C PRO A 184 -6.25 -11.17 -28.87
N SER A 185 -5.43 -11.99 -28.21
CA SER A 185 -5.64 -12.37 -26.82
C SER A 185 -5.01 -11.29 -25.93
N THR A 186 -5.81 -10.44 -25.37
CA THR A 186 -5.39 -9.51 -24.32
C THR A 186 -5.09 -10.28 -23.06
N THR A 187 -3.81 -10.42 -22.75
CA THR A 187 -3.38 -11.07 -21.50
C THR A 187 -3.03 -9.98 -20.48
N ARG A 188 -3.65 -10.04 -19.31
CA ARG A 188 -3.33 -9.14 -18.20
C ARG A 188 -1.92 -9.45 -17.70
N SER A 189 -1.00 -8.50 -17.84
CA SER A 189 0.42 -8.68 -17.47
C SER A 189 0.73 -8.19 -16.05
N GLY A 190 -0.06 -7.25 -15.53
CA GLY A 190 0.19 -6.68 -14.22
C GLY A 190 -0.87 -5.71 -13.74
N VAL A 191 -0.63 -5.15 -12.58
CA VAL A 191 -1.45 -4.11 -11.95
C VAL A 191 -0.56 -2.91 -11.65
N GLN A 192 -0.97 -1.74 -12.06
CA GLN A 192 -0.39 -0.47 -11.63
C GLN A 192 -1.17 0.02 -10.42
N ILE A 193 -0.46 0.32 -9.34
CA ILE A 193 -0.98 0.91 -8.11
C ILE A 193 -0.66 2.39 -8.12
N MET A 194 -1.61 3.24 -7.80
CA MET A 194 -1.45 4.69 -7.67
C MET A 194 -2.04 5.11 -6.33
N LEU A 195 -1.19 5.61 -5.45
CA LEU A 195 -1.52 6.05 -4.09
C LEU A 195 -1.23 7.54 -3.97
N ARG A 196 -2.22 8.34 -3.65
CA ARG A 196 -2.07 9.78 -3.40
C ARG A 196 -2.27 10.08 -1.92
N THR A 197 -1.40 10.94 -1.40
CA THR A 197 -1.43 11.36 0.02
C THR A 197 -1.86 12.82 0.14
N THR A 198 -2.59 13.16 1.21
CA THR A 198 -3.07 14.52 1.47
C THR A 198 -1.97 15.46 1.95
N LEU A 199 -1.02 14.97 2.76
CA LEU A 199 0.02 15.80 3.38
C LEU A 199 1.09 16.28 2.41
N MET A 200 1.36 15.53 1.35
CA MET A 200 2.42 15.86 0.40
C MET A 200 1.88 16.24 -0.97
N GLU A 201 0.57 16.09 -1.21
CA GLU A 201 -0.06 16.19 -2.53
C GLU A 201 0.69 15.39 -3.62
N ARG A 202 1.44 14.37 -3.20
CA ARG A 202 2.29 13.55 -4.05
C ARG A 202 1.61 12.24 -4.36
N GLU A 203 1.74 11.82 -5.60
CA GLU A 203 1.32 10.50 -6.06
C GLU A 203 2.51 9.53 -6.05
N PHE A 204 2.31 8.39 -5.41
CA PHE A 204 3.22 7.26 -5.44
C PHE A 204 2.65 6.21 -6.38
N SER A 205 3.42 5.78 -7.36
CA SER A 205 2.97 4.75 -8.29
C SER A 205 3.92 3.57 -8.31
N ARG A 206 3.35 2.36 -8.50
CA ARG A 206 4.12 1.13 -8.61
C ARG A 206 3.47 0.16 -9.57
N PHE A 207 4.25 -0.37 -10.49
CA PHE A 207 3.84 -1.47 -11.34
C PHE A 207 4.21 -2.82 -10.70
N VAL A 208 3.28 -3.77 -10.76
CA VAL A 208 3.45 -5.12 -10.22
C VAL A 208 3.03 -6.12 -11.28
N ALA A 209 3.98 -6.93 -11.75
CA ALA A 209 3.70 -8.02 -12.67
C ALA A 209 3.01 -9.19 -11.96
N LEU A 210 2.05 -9.82 -12.63
CA LEU A 210 1.39 -11.02 -12.15
C LEU A 210 2.28 -12.23 -12.43
N ARG A 211 2.51 -13.07 -11.42
CA ARG A 211 3.26 -14.33 -11.59
C ARG A 211 2.38 -15.51 -11.96
N ASN A 212 1.18 -15.53 -11.41
CA ASN A 212 0.24 -16.64 -11.51
C ASN A 212 -1.05 -16.19 -12.19
N ALA A 213 -0.94 -15.36 -13.24
CA ALA A 213 -2.09 -15.00 -14.06
C ALA A 213 -2.67 -16.25 -14.70
N PRO A 214 -4.00 -16.41 -14.71
CA PRO A 214 -4.65 -17.53 -15.40
C PRO A 214 -4.51 -17.41 -16.90
#